data_bb0605f92d4b6cb8b370a9504a4ba257
#
_entry.id   bb0605f92d4b6cb8b370a9504a4ba257
#
_cell.length_a   1.000
_cell.length_b   1.000
_cell.length_c   1.000
_cell.angle_alpha   90.00
_cell.angle_beta   90.00
_cell.angle_gamma   90.00
#
_symmetry.space_group_name_H-M   'P 1'
#
loop_
_entity.id
_entity.type
_entity.pdbx_description
1 polymer ?
#
loop_
_entity_poly.entity_id
_entity_poly.type
_entity_poly.pdbx_seq_one_letter_code
_entity_poly.pdbx_strand_id
1 'polypeptide(L)'
;RKVLEACTGSIPPHLIPLVEVIAGEHSSQEVLQIVCDVADSLHQKPVRVYKDPTGFILNRLQYACLREACHCVEMGYASLEDVDNVMKYGLGLRYACIGPFETVDFGGIHIFNHVGSYIFDSLCNDGGVPKISDAEVYGKHTPVWKLCT
;
A
#
# COMPACT_ATOMS: atom_id res chain seq x y z
N ARG A 1 -25.70 9.67 -9.81
CA ARG A 1 -25.40 10.55 -8.65
C ARG A 1 -24.69 9.70 -7.61
N LYS A 2 -23.35 9.66 -7.65
CA LYS A 2 -22.56 8.95 -6.64
C LYS A 2 -22.46 9.85 -5.41
N VAL A 3 -23.10 9.44 -4.33
CA VAL A 3 -23.14 10.20 -3.07
C VAL A 3 -22.00 9.76 -2.14
N LEU A 4 -21.52 8.52 -2.27
CA LEU A 4 -20.45 7.95 -1.45
C LEU A 4 -19.86 6.73 -2.17
N GLU A 5 -18.54 6.58 -2.12
CA GLU A 5 -17.87 5.33 -2.49
C GLU A 5 -17.06 4.87 -1.27
N ALA A 6 -17.47 3.75 -0.67
CA ALA A 6 -16.65 3.05 0.30
C ALA A 6 -15.98 1.86 -0.40
N CYS A 7 -14.67 1.73 -0.26
CA CYS A 7 -13.94 0.61 -0.83
C CYS A 7 -13.11 -0.07 0.26
N THR A 8 -13.30 -1.40 0.40
CA THR A 8 -12.38 -2.23 1.16
C THR A 8 -11.28 -2.67 0.20
N GLY A 9 -10.12 -1.99 0.24
CA GLY A 9 -9.07 -2.17 -0.75
C GLY A 9 -8.26 -3.46 -0.64
N SER A 10 -8.50 -4.31 0.36
CA SER A 10 -7.60 -5.44 0.65
C SER A 10 -8.30 -6.79 0.63
N ILE A 11 -7.61 -7.78 0.10
CA ILE A 11 -7.97 -9.19 0.13
C ILE A 11 -7.05 -9.89 1.14
N PRO A 12 -7.57 -10.63 2.11
CA PRO A 12 -8.99 -10.90 2.41
C PRO A 12 -9.61 -9.82 3.34
N PRO A 13 -10.84 -9.36 3.04
CA PRO A 13 -11.45 -8.22 3.73
C PRO A 13 -11.79 -8.47 5.20
N HIS A 14 -11.85 -9.73 5.62
CA HIS A 14 -12.12 -10.11 7.02
C HIS A 14 -10.86 -10.09 7.91
N LEU A 15 -9.66 -10.02 7.32
CA LEU A 15 -8.39 -9.97 8.04
C LEU A 15 -7.76 -8.57 8.05
N ILE A 16 -8.05 -7.77 7.02
CA ILE A 16 -7.47 -6.44 6.88
C ILE A 16 -8.57 -5.42 7.18
N PRO A 17 -8.48 -4.71 8.32
CA PRO A 17 -9.55 -3.86 8.79
C PRO A 17 -9.66 -2.51 8.06
N LEU A 18 -8.81 -2.22 7.07
CA LEU A 18 -8.79 -0.93 6.38
C LEU A 18 -10.03 -0.72 5.51
N VAL A 19 -10.68 0.42 5.69
CA VAL A 19 -11.77 0.92 4.82
C VAL A 19 -11.41 2.31 4.36
N GLU A 20 -11.22 2.50 3.05
CA GLU A 20 -11.05 3.82 2.45
C GLU A 20 -12.42 4.44 2.17
N VAL A 21 -12.73 5.53 2.85
CA VAL A 21 -13.99 6.29 2.71
C VAL A 21 -13.74 7.49 1.82
N ILE A 22 -14.31 7.47 0.61
CA ILE A 22 -14.05 8.44 -0.43
C ILE A 22 -15.20 9.43 -0.53
N ALA A 23 -14.88 10.72 -0.46
CA ALA A 23 -15.84 11.79 -0.65
C ALA A 23 -16.22 11.91 -2.13
N GLY A 24 -17.48 11.71 -2.47
CA GLY A 24 -18.04 12.10 -3.77
C GLY A 24 -18.27 13.62 -3.84
N GLU A 25 -18.42 14.16 -5.05
CA GLU A 25 -18.64 15.60 -5.29
C GLU A 25 -19.80 16.22 -4.48
N HIS A 26 -20.77 15.40 -4.07
CA HIS A 26 -21.98 15.83 -3.36
C HIS A 26 -22.08 15.24 -1.94
N SER A 27 -21.01 14.68 -1.40
CA SER A 27 -21.00 14.12 -0.06
C SER A 27 -20.85 15.24 0.98
N SER A 28 -21.78 15.31 1.94
CA SER A 28 -21.60 16.18 3.09
C SER A 28 -20.60 15.58 4.09
N GLN A 29 -19.96 16.43 4.88
CA GLN A 29 -19.05 15.98 5.96
C GLN A 29 -19.79 15.11 6.99
N GLU A 30 -21.07 15.38 7.24
CA GLU A 30 -21.92 14.59 8.13
C GLU A 30 -22.08 13.15 7.64
N VAL A 31 -22.35 12.97 6.33
CA VAL A 31 -22.46 11.62 5.73
C VAL A 31 -21.15 10.86 5.82
N LEU A 32 -20.03 11.53 5.55
CA LEU A 32 -18.70 10.92 5.68
C LEU A 32 -18.43 10.49 7.13
N GLN A 33 -18.80 11.31 8.11
CA GLN A 33 -18.66 10.99 9.52
C GLN A 33 -19.50 9.77 9.89
N ILE A 34 -20.77 9.72 9.50
CA ILE A 34 -21.66 8.58 9.75
C ILE A 34 -21.06 7.29 9.20
N VAL A 35 -20.52 7.30 7.99
CA VAL A 35 -19.88 6.12 7.38
C VAL A 35 -18.63 5.69 8.15
N CYS A 36 -17.80 6.63 8.58
CA CYS A 36 -16.66 6.33 9.44
C CYS A 36 -17.11 5.70 10.78
N ASP A 37 -18.13 6.26 11.43
CA ASP A 37 -18.64 5.76 12.70
C ASP A 37 -19.22 4.34 12.55
N VAL A 38 -19.92 4.06 11.46
CA VAL A 38 -20.41 2.71 11.13
C VAL A 38 -19.23 1.75 10.92
N ALA A 39 -18.21 2.14 10.16
CA ALA A 39 -17.03 1.31 9.96
C ALA A 39 -16.30 1.02 11.29
N ASP A 40 -16.12 2.01 12.14
CA ASP A 40 -15.54 1.84 13.47
C ASP A 40 -16.38 0.90 14.34
N SER A 41 -17.71 0.98 14.28
CA SER A 41 -18.61 0.09 15.02
C SER A 41 -18.50 -1.38 14.58
N LEU A 42 -18.05 -1.61 13.34
CA LEU A 42 -17.77 -2.92 12.77
C LEU A 42 -16.31 -3.37 12.97
N HIS A 43 -15.58 -2.70 13.86
CA HIS A 43 -14.15 -2.94 14.11
C HIS A 43 -13.24 -2.76 12.88
N GLN A 44 -13.69 -1.97 11.90
CA GLN A 44 -12.87 -1.56 10.78
C GLN A 44 -12.09 -0.28 11.11
N LYS A 45 -11.09 0.04 10.28
CA LYS A 45 -10.29 1.26 10.39
C LYS A 45 -10.56 2.18 9.21
N PRO A 46 -11.52 3.12 9.34
CA PRO A 46 -11.83 4.05 8.26
C PRO A 46 -10.71 5.07 8.04
N VAL A 47 -10.35 5.26 6.79
CA VAL A 47 -9.42 6.29 6.34
C VAL A 47 -10.15 7.20 5.35
N ARG A 48 -10.13 8.52 5.59
CA ARG A 48 -10.78 9.49 4.71
C ARG A 48 -9.92 9.81 3.51
N VAL A 49 -10.49 9.65 2.33
CA VAL A 49 -9.86 10.00 1.06
C VAL A 49 -10.59 11.22 0.50
N TYR A 50 -9.90 12.35 0.44
CA TYR A 50 -10.52 13.66 0.11
C TYR A 50 -10.77 13.87 -1.38
N LYS A 51 -10.16 13.09 -2.24
CA LYS A 51 -10.35 13.09 -3.69
C LYS A 51 -10.38 11.65 -4.15
N ASP A 52 -11.00 11.39 -5.30
CA ASP A 52 -11.05 10.06 -5.92
C ASP A 52 -9.80 9.83 -6.82
N PRO A 53 -8.67 9.37 -6.28
CA PRO A 53 -7.50 9.06 -7.09
C PRO A 53 -7.63 7.68 -7.70
N THR A 54 -7.17 7.50 -8.93
CA THR A 54 -7.07 6.17 -9.54
C THR A 54 -6.27 5.22 -8.63
N GLY A 55 -6.90 4.12 -8.22
CA GLY A 55 -6.29 3.10 -7.36
C GLY A 55 -6.31 3.43 -5.87
N PHE A 56 -7.00 4.48 -5.44
CA PHE A 56 -7.07 4.91 -4.03
C PHE A 56 -5.69 5.08 -3.37
N ILE A 57 -5.60 5.15 -2.06
CA ILE A 57 -4.32 5.35 -1.37
C ILE A 57 -3.58 4.01 -1.22
N LEU A 58 -4.28 2.96 -0.76
CA LEU A 58 -3.66 1.66 -0.51
C LEU A 58 -3.02 1.08 -1.77
N ASN A 59 -3.79 0.99 -2.87
CA ASN A 59 -3.28 0.44 -4.10
C ASN A 59 -2.14 1.29 -4.68
N ARG A 60 -2.22 2.61 -4.57
CA ARG A 60 -1.13 3.49 -5.03
C ARG A 60 0.19 3.19 -4.31
N LEU A 61 0.14 3.06 -2.98
CA LEU A 61 1.32 2.71 -2.19
C LEU A 61 1.82 1.31 -2.50
N GLN A 62 0.90 0.34 -2.60
CA GLN A 62 1.23 -1.05 -2.93
C GLN A 62 1.91 -1.16 -4.30
N TYR A 63 1.35 -0.53 -5.33
CA TYR A 63 1.91 -0.59 -6.68
C TYR A 63 3.19 0.24 -6.84
N ALA A 64 3.37 1.31 -6.08
CA ALA A 64 4.64 2.02 -6.02
C ALA A 64 5.76 1.13 -5.45
N CYS A 65 5.49 0.43 -4.35
CA CYS A 65 6.42 -0.56 -3.79
C CYS A 65 6.67 -1.72 -4.76
N LEU A 66 5.63 -2.25 -5.41
CA LEU A 66 5.76 -3.35 -6.36
C LEU A 66 6.62 -2.95 -7.57
N ARG A 67 6.43 -1.75 -8.11
CA ARG A 67 7.24 -1.24 -9.24
C ARG A 67 8.71 -1.21 -8.88
N GLU A 68 9.06 -0.70 -7.72
CA GLU A 68 10.45 -0.65 -7.25
C GLU A 68 11.00 -2.05 -6.96
N ALA A 69 10.20 -2.93 -6.36
CA ALA A 69 10.57 -4.32 -6.13
C ALA A 69 10.92 -5.05 -7.44
N CYS A 70 10.11 -4.87 -8.49
CA CYS A 70 10.37 -5.42 -9.80
C CYS A 70 11.66 -4.85 -10.39
N HIS A 71 11.85 -3.56 -10.30
CA HIS A 71 13.06 -2.88 -10.78
C HIS A 71 14.33 -3.44 -10.10
N CYS A 72 14.30 -3.65 -8.79
CA CYS A 72 15.43 -4.26 -8.07
C CYS A 72 15.80 -5.64 -8.62
N VAL A 73 14.81 -6.45 -8.99
CA VAL A 73 15.04 -7.77 -9.58
C VAL A 73 15.55 -7.65 -11.02
N GLU A 74 14.93 -6.81 -11.85
CA GLU A 74 15.33 -6.59 -13.25
C GLU A 74 16.78 -6.07 -13.37
N MET A 75 17.18 -5.20 -12.45
CA MET A 75 18.56 -4.69 -12.38
C MET A 75 19.55 -5.68 -11.74
N GLY A 76 19.08 -6.82 -11.27
CA GLY A 76 19.93 -7.84 -10.64
C GLY A 76 20.47 -7.45 -9.27
N TYR A 77 19.84 -6.50 -8.56
CA TYR A 77 20.24 -6.10 -7.22
C TYR A 77 19.98 -7.20 -6.19
N ALA A 78 18.88 -7.93 -6.35
CA ALA A 78 18.50 -9.03 -5.47
C ALA A 78 17.61 -10.05 -6.21
N SER A 79 17.45 -11.25 -5.63
CA SER A 79 16.47 -12.22 -6.10
C SER A 79 15.04 -11.82 -5.68
N LEU A 80 14.03 -12.41 -6.33
CA LEU A 80 12.62 -12.25 -5.93
C LEU A 80 12.40 -12.59 -4.44
N GLU A 81 13.01 -13.68 -3.99
CA GLU A 81 12.90 -14.14 -2.61
C GLU A 81 13.54 -13.15 -1.63
N ASP A 82 14.69 -12.59 -1.97
CA ASP A 82 15.37 -11.61 -1.12
C ASP A 82 14.59 -10.30 -1.03
N VAL A 83 14.03 -9.81 -2.14
CA VAL A 83 13.15 -8.62 -2.14
C VAL A 83 11.92 -8.85 -1.26
N ASP A 84 11.27 -10.00 -1.39
CA ASP A 84 10.16 -10.41 -0.53
C ASP A 84 10.56 -10.44 0.96
N ASN A 85 11.75 -10.95 1.27
CA ASN A 85 12.27 -11.02 2.63
C ASN A 85 12.54 -9.62 3.19
N VAL A 86 13.09 -8.70 2.38
CA VAL A 86 13.25 -7.29 2.78
C VAL A 86 11.90 -6.65 3.12
N MET A 87 10.87 -6.91 2.32
CA MET A 87 9.53 -6.40 2.59
C MET A 87 8.93 -7.02 3.85
N LYS A 88 9.00 -8.34 4.03
CA LYS A 88 8.41 -9.06 5.17
C LYS A 88 9.09 -8.71 6.49
N TYR A 89 10.41 -8.78 6.53
CA TYR A 89 11.19 -8.64 7.77
C TYR A 89 11.71 -7.22 8.03
N GLY A 90 11.65 -6.36 7.03
CA GLY A 90 12.01 -4.95 7.14
C GLY A 90 10.79 -4.04 7.26
N LEU A 91 10.29 -3.57 6.12
CA LEU A 91 9.21 -2.58 6.07
C LEU A 91 7.90 -3.12 6.65
N GLY A 92 7.53 -4.37 6.37
CA GLY A 92 6.26 -4.95 6.77
C GLY A 92 6.08 -5.01 8.27
N LEU A 93 7.10 -5.45 9.03
CA LEU A 93 7.06 -5.47 10.48
C LEU A 93 6.93 -4.06 11.07
N ARG A 94 7.64 -3.09 10.52
CA ARG A 94 7.59 -1.71 10.98
C ARG A 94 6.25 -1.06 10.66
N TYR A 95 5.74 -1.22 9.44
CA TYR A 95 4.50 -0.62 9.01
C TYR A 95 3.24 -1.20 9.66
N ALA A 96 3.35 -2.35 10.31
CA ALA A 96 2.31 -2.85 11.19
C ALA A 96 2.16 -2.02 12.48
N CYS A 97 3.22 -1.30 12.90
CA CYS A 97 3.26 -0.53 14.14
C CYS A 97 3.23 0.98 13.90
N ILE A 98 3.99 1.46 12.91
CA ILE A 98 4.13 2.90 12.59
C ILE A 98 4.10 3.10 11.08
N GLY A 99 3.41 4.15 10.64
CA GLY A 99 3.32 4.51 9.22
C GLY A 99 4.59 5.17 8.66
N PRO A 100 4.63 5.48 7.36
CA PRO A 100 5.80 6.09 6.73
C PRO A 100 6.13 7.48 7.29
N PHE A 101 5.14 8.32 7.60
CA PHE A 101 5.36 9.66 8.16
C PHE A 101 5.83 9.59 9.61
N GLU A 102 5.26 8.72 10.42
CA GLU A 102 5.75 8.47 11.78
C GLU A 102 7.19 7.94 11.76
N THR A 103 7.53 7.13 10.76
CA THR A 103 8.91 6.67 10.57
C THR A 103 9.86 7.83 10.29
N VAL A 104 9.46 8.80 9.48
CA VAL A 104 10.25 10.02 9.21
C VAL A 104 10.41 10.86 10.48
N ASP A 105 9.35 11.00 11.26
CA ASP A 105 9.36 11.73 12.51
C ASP A 105 10.34 11.10 13.53
N PHE A 106 10.25 9.79 13.71
CA PHE A 106 11.18 9.04 14.56
C PHE A 106 12.64 9.10 14.10
N GLY A 107 12.89 8.98 12.79
CA GLY A 107 14.24 8.97 12.21
C GLY A 107 14.86 10.37 12.07
N GLY A 108 14.03 11.41 12.14
CA GLY A 108 14.40 12.80 11.94
C GLY A 108 14.34 13.23 10.47
N ILE A 109 13.53 14.26 10.20
CA ILE A 109 13.28 14.80 8.85
C ILE A 109 14.56 15.15 8.09
N HIS A 110 15.59 15.62 8.77
CA HIS A 110 16.88 15.98 8.15
C HIS A 110 17.62 14.78 7.56
N ILE A 111 17.52 13.61 8.19
CA ILE A 111 18.11 12.36 7.67
C ILE A 111 17.37 11.95 6.41
N PHE A 112 16.03 11.96 6.45
CA PHE A 112 15.22 11.61 5.28
C PHE A 112 15.40 12.57 4.12
N ASN A 113 15.54 13.87 4.38
CA ASN A 113 15.85 14.85 3.34
C ASN A 113 17.23 14.60 2.73
N HIS A 114 18.22 14.28 3.54
CA HIS A 114 19.56 13.96 3.04
C HIS A 114 19.57 12.69 2.20
N VAL A 115 18.95 11.61 2.67
CA VAL A 115 18.83 10.36 1.91
C VAL A 115 17.97 10.57 0.67
N GLY A 116 16.83 11.26 0.79
CA GLY A 116 15.91 11.56 -0.31
C GLY A 116 16.58 12.34 -1.44
N SER A 117 17.53 13.23 -1.13
CA SER A 117 18.21 14.06 -2.13
C SER A 117 19.01 13.29 -3.19
N TYR A 118 19.33 12.03 -2.95
CA TYR A 118 20.02 11.18 -3.93
C TYR A 118 19.26 9.91 -4.28
N ILE A 119 18.39 9.39 -3.40
CA ILE A 119 17.72 8.13 -3.66
C ILE A 119 16.54 8.28 -4.62
N PHE A 120 15.76 9.38 -4.51
CA PHE A 120 14.59 9.59 -5.36
C PHE A 120 14.92 9.63 -6.84
N ASP A 121 16.08 10.16 -7.22
CA ASP A 121 16.52 10.21 -8.62
C ASP A 121 16.90 8.83 -9.16
N SER A 122 17.20 7.86 -8.29
CA SER A 122 17.57 6.49 -8.64
C SER A 122 16.42 5.49 -8.60
N LEU A 123 15.27 5.88 -8.03
CA LEU A 123 14.09 5.01 -7.97
C LEU A 123 13.43 4.87 -9.34
N CYS A 124 12.84 3.70 -9.57
CA CYS A 124 12.12 3.42 -10.81
C CYS A 124 10.94 4.38 -11.01
N ASN A 125 10.86 5.02 -12.16
CA ASN A 125 9.77 5.91 -12.56
C ASN A 125 9.05 5.44 -13.85
N ASP A 126 9.17 4.16 -14.20
CA ASP A 126 8.57 3.60 -15.39
C ASP A 126 7.04 3.58 -15.30
N GLY A 127 6.38 4.01 -16.37
CA GLY A 127 4.92 4.06 -16.46
C GLY A 127 4.26 2.77 -16.94
N GLY A 128 5.06 1.73 -17.24
CA GLY A 128 4.60 0.45 -17.78
C GLY A 128 4.34 -0.60 -16.70
N VAL A 129 3.71 -1.71 -17.10
CA VAL A 129 3.64 -2.91 -16.27
C VAL A 129 5.01 -3.59 -16.29
N PRO A 130 5.61 -3.93 -15.14
CA PRO A 130 6.89 -4.62 -15.07
C PRO A 130 6.85 -5.97 -15.81
N LYS A 131 7.93 -6.33 -16.48
CA LYS A 131 8.03 -7.56 -17.29
C LYS A 131 8.49 -8.77 -16.47
N ILE A 132 7.92 -8.97 -15.30
CA ILE A 132 8.18 -10.20 -14.54
C ILE A 132 7.39 -11.34 -15.19
N SER A 133 8.07 -12.43 -15.56
CA SER A 133 7.42 -13.56 -16.17
C SER A 133 6.51 -14.29 -15.18
N ASP A 134 5.35 -14.75 -15.63
CA ASP A 134 4.43 -15.54 -14.82
C ASP A 134 5.10 -16.76 -14.16
N ALA A 135 6.09 -17.35 -14.84
CA ALA A 135 6.85 -18.50 -14.34
C ALA A 135 7.74 -18.15 -13.12
N GLU A 136 8.23 -16.91 -13.04
CA GLU A 136 9.07 -16.46 -11.92
C GLU A 136 8.24 -16.17 -10.66
N VAL A 137 7.03 -15.68 -10.83
CA VAL A 137 6.13 -15.32 -9.72
C VAL A 137 5.32 -16.53 -9.25
N TYR A 138 4.71 -17.27 -10.17
CA TYR A 138 3.80 -18.38 -9.82
C TYR A 138 4.50 -19.72 -9.61
N GLY A 139 5.71 -19.90 -10.13
CA GLY A 139 6.41 -21.20 -10.06
C GLY A 139 6.99 -21.57 -8.69
N LYS A 140 7.12 -20.61 -7.75
CA LYS A 140 7.84 -20.78 -6.49
C LYS A 140 7.01 -20.64 -5.22
N HIS A 141 5.80 -20.12 -5.28
CA HIS A 141 5.00 -19.87 -4.08
C HIS A 141 3.72 -20.72 -4.05
N THR A 142 3.57 -21.51 -3.00
CA THR A 142 2.26 -22.03 -2.63
C THR A 142 1.40 -20.81 -2.27
N PRO A 143 0.29 -20.55 -2.99
CA PRO A 143 -0.56 -19.42 -2.68
C PRO A 143 -0.96 -19.41 -1.20
N VAL A 144 -0.85 -18.27 -0.54
CA VAL A 144 -1.11 -18.13 0.92
C VAL A 144 -2.49 -18.66 1.32
N TRP A 145 -3.48 -18.59 0.41
CA TRP A 145 -4.81 -19.15 0.65
C TRP A 145 -4.83 -20.68 0.78
N LYS A 146 -3.80 -21.40 0.26
CA LYS A 146 -3.65 -22.85 0.46
C LYS A 146 -3.02 -23.22 1.81
N LEU A 147 -2.49 -22.24 2.54
CA LEU A 147 -1.91 -22.43 3.88
C LEU A 147 -2.95 -22.26 4.98
N CYS A 148 -4.16 -21.79 4.64
CA CYS A 148 -5.26 -21.50 5.57
C CYS A 148 -6.36 -22.58 5.52
N THR A 149 -6.13 -23.70 4.86
CA THR A 149 -7.00 -24.89 4.89
C THR A 149 -6.33 -26.02 5.65
#